data_b09cbce3393a3ca84e79f219f2e27690
#
_entry.id   b09cbce3393a3ca84e79f219f2e27690
#
_cell.length_a   1.000
_cell.length_b   1.000
_cell.length_c   1.000
_cell.angle_alpha   90.00
_cell.angle_beta   90.00
_cell.angle_gamma   90.00
#
_symmetry.space_group_name_H-M   'P 1'
#
loop_
_entity.id
_entity.type
_entity.pdbx_description
1 polymer ?
#
loop_
_entity_poly.entity_id
_entity_poly.type
_entity_poly.pdbx_seq_one_letter_code
_entity_poly.pdbx_strand_id
1 'polypeptide(L)'
;KEDLEYADGFDLIHTTNNGFTDDLLPDLHVLSPFVSYDFSYRWNEEDRVDRVCPYIDFAFLSCSDLSDEATEGLCGKLHEKGCGVVTATRGSKGATVYDGHHFYRQLPDYVIPVDTMGAGDSFATAMLVTILEKLEEESEANWEDPEIRMKILPVALKTAAAFSAKTCLIKGAFG
;
A
#
# COMPACT_ATOMS: atom_id res chain seq x y z
N LYS A 1 -18.20 0.65 18.56
CA LYS A 1 -17.48 1.46 19.58
C LYS A 1 -16.33 0.68 20.20
N GLU A 2 -16.56 -0.56 20.66
CA GLU A 2 -15.50 -1.39 21.27
C GLU A 2 -14.36 -1.69 20.27
N ASP A 3 -14.66 -1.90 19.00
CA ASP A 3 -13.66 -2.17 17.95
C ASP A 3 -12.78 -0.94 17.67
N LEU A 4 -13.34 0.28 17.76
CA LEU A 4 -12.57 1.53 17.59
C LEU A 4 -11.66 1.79 18.79
N GLU A 5 -12.12 1.48 20.03
CA GLU A 5 -11.27 1.58 21.23
C GLU A 5 -10.09 0.60 21.16
N TYR A 6 -10.30 -0.57 20.53
CA TYR A 6 -9.22 -1.53 20.29
C TYR A 6 -8.21 -1.04 19.26
N ALA A 7 -8.67 -0.28 18.24
CA ALA A 7 -7.81 0.27 17.20
C ALA A 7 -6.87 1.40 17.72
N ASP A 8 -7.23 2.03 18.83
CA ASP A 8 -6.41 3.06 19.48
C ASP A 8 -5.10 2.44 20.00
N GLY A 9 -3.98 3.07 19.68
CA GLY A 9 -2.64 2.63 20.11
C GLY A 9 -1.88 1.73 19.14
N PHE A 10 -2.41 1.49 17.94
CA PHE A 10 -1.64 0.88 16.85
C PHE A 10 -0.99 1.94 15.98
N ASP A 11 0.25 1.70 15.55
CA ASP A 11 1.00 2.60 14.68
C ASP A 11 0.45 2.64 13.26
N LEU A 12 -0.21 1.56 12.82
CA LEU A 12 -0.82 1.44 11.51
C LEU A 12 -2.04 0.52 11.56
N ILE A 13 -3.10 0.95 10.90
CA ILE A 13 -4.30 0.16 10.67
C ILE A 13 -4.40 -0.16 9.18
N HIS A 14 -4.43 -1.45 8.83
CA HIS A 14 -4.64 -1.89 7.46
C HIS A 14 -6.05 -2.45 7.27
N THR A 15 -6.73 -1.98 6.23
CA THR A 15 -8.03 -2.51 5.83
C THR A 15 -8.12 -2.65 4.31
N THR A 16 -9.21 -3.22 3.82
CA THR A 16 -9.38 -3.53 2.41
C THR A 16 -10.81 -3.26 1.94
N ASN A 17 -11.00 -3.23 0.63
CA ASN A 17 -12.32 -3.15 0.00
C ASN A 17 -13.28 -4.27 0.42
N ASN A 18 -12.78 -5.37 0.97
CA ASN A 18 -13.56 -6.50 1.47
C ASN A 18 -13.81 -6.45 2.99
N GLY A 19 -13.18 -5.50 3.68
CA GLY A 19 -13.29 -5.33 5.13
C GLY A 19 -14.62 -4.69 5.59
N PHE A 20 -15.38 -4.10 4.67
CA PHE A 20 -16.63 -3.36 4.96
C PHE A 20 -16.42 -2.24 5.99
N THR A 21 -15.25 -1.61 5.97
CA THR A 21 -14.81 -0.59 6.93
C THR A 21 -14.77 0.81 6.34
N ASP A 22 -15.23 1.01 5.09
CA ASP A 22 -15.16 2.31 4.41
C ASP A 22 -15.76 3.44 5.25
N ASP A 23 -16.90 3.18 5.94
CA ASP A 23 -17.58 4.18 6.76
C ASP A 23 -16.88 4.46 8.11
N LEU A 24 -15.91 3.63 8.51
CA LEU A 24 -15.12 3.80 9.73
C LEU A 24 -13.81 4.55 9.49
N LEU A 25 -13.41 4.75 8.24
CA LEU A 25 -12.12 5.37 7.91
C LEU A 25 -11.94 6.78 8.51
N PRO A 26 -12.96 7.66 8.58
CA PRO A 26 -12.81 8.94 9.26
C PRO A 26 -12.42 8.81 10.74
N ASP A 27 -12.99 7.84 11.45
CA ASP A 27 -12.69 7.58 12.85
C ASP A 27 -11.29 6.93 13.00
N LEU A 28 -10.95 5.96 12.13
CA LEU A 28 -9.66 5.29 12.13
C LEU A 28 -8.51 6.25 11.84
N HIS A 29 -8.70 7.18 10.93
CA HIS A 29 -7.72 8.22 10.60
C HIS A 29 -7.39 9.16 11.78
N VAL A 30 -8.32 9.34 12.71
CA VAL A 30 -8.10 10.13 13.93
C VAL A 30 -7.38 9.31 15.00
N LEU A 31 -7.59 7.99 15.03
CA LEU A 31 -7.10 7.09 16.09
C LEU A 31 -5.69 6.58 15.84
N SER A 32 -5.28 6.43 14.58
CA SER A 32 -3.98 5.84 14.23
C SER A 32 -3.10 6.84 13.48
N PRO A 33 -1.78 6.82 13.71
CA PRO A 33 -0.81 7.60 12.94
C PRO A 33 -0.85 7.30 11.45
N PHE A 34 -1.15 6.05 11.07
CA PHE A 34 -1.24 5.64 9.68
C PHE A 34 -2.44 4.74 9.41
N VAL A 35 -3.12 5.00 8.31
CA VAL A 35 -4.19 4.16 7.76
C VAL A 35 -3.82 3.70 6.36
N SER A 36 -3.88 2.40 6.14
CA SER A 36 -3.62 1.76 4.85
C SER A 36 -4.87 1.09 4.31
N TYR A 37 -5.11 1.19 3.00
CA TYR A 37 -6.26 0.60 2.34
C TYR A 37 -5.88 -0.12 1.06
N ASP A 38 -6.31 -1.38 0.92
CA ASP A 38 -6.19 -2.12 -0.33
C ASP A 38 -7.50 -2.06 -1.14
N PHE A 39 -7.46 -1.32 -2.23
CA PHE A 39 -8.55 -1.26 -3.21
C PHE A 39 -8.61 -2.52 -4.07
N SER A 40 -7.53 -3.32 -4.13
CA SER A 40 -7.40 -4.41 -5.09
C SER A 40 -7.67 -3.90 -6.53
N TYR A 41 -8.65 -4.46 -7.24
CA TYR A 41 -9.08 -4.00 -8.58
C TYR A 41 -10.24 -2.99 -8.55
N ARG A 42 -10.75 -2.61 -7.35
CA ARG A 42 -11.91 -1.69 -7.19
C ARG A 42 -11.53 -0.21 -7.16
N TRP A 43 -10.32 0.11 -7.52
CA TRP A 43 -9.87 1.50 -7.72
C TRP A 43 -10.61 2.23 -8.85
N ASN A 44 -11.40 1.53 -9.68
CA ASN A 44 -12.27 2.08 -10.72
C ASN A 44 -13.67 2.48 -10.20
N GLU A 45 -14.00 2.21 -8.94
CA GLU A 45 -15.23 2.65 -8.29
C GLU A 45 -15.03 4.09 -7.77
N GLU A 46 -15.37 5.09 -8.59
CA GLU A 46 -15.15 6.51 -8.29
C GLU A 46 -15.71 6.94 -6.94
N ASP A 47 -16.95 6.54 -6.63
CA ASP A 47 -17.62 6.87 -5.36
C ASP A 47 -16.86 6.31 -4.15
N ARG A 48 -16.23 5.14 -4.29
CA ARG A 48 -15.39 4.54 -3.25
C ARG A 48 -14.10 5.32 -3.10
N VAL A 49 -13.43 5.60 -4.21
CA VAL A 49 -12.18 6.38 -4.21
C VAL A 49 -12.39 7.73 -3.53
N ASP A 50 -13.48 8.44 -3.85
CA ASP A 50 -13.82 9.74 -3.25
C ASP A 50 -14.07 9.66 -1.73
N ARG A 51 -14.66 8.55 -1.25
CA ARG A 51 -14.94 8.36 0.18
C ARG A 51 -13.74 7.88 0.98
N VAL A 52 -12.83 7.13 0.36
CA VAL A 52 -11.72 6.45 1.03
C VAL A 52 -10.45 7.28 1.03
N CYS A 53 -10.06 7.84 -0.13
CA CYS A 53 -8.76 8.51 -0.29
C CYS A 53 -8.46 9.62 0.71
N PRO A 54 -9.43 10.45 1.17
CA PRO A 54 -9.14 11.51 2.12
C PRO A 54 -8.70 11.05 3.52
N TYR A 55 -8.83 9.75 3.83
CA TYR A 55 -8.61 9.20 5.16
C TYR A 55 -7.51 8.15 5.22
N ILE A 56 -6.74 8.00 4.13
CA ILE A 56 -5.71 6.97 4.06
C ILE A 56 -4.34 7.53 3.69
N ASP A 57 -3.31 7.03 4.35
CA ASP A 57 -1.91 7.38 4.10
C ASP A 57 -1.29 6.50 3.01
N PHE A 58 -1.75 5.24 2.91
CA PHE A 58 -1.24 4.27 1.93
C PHE A 58 -2.38 3.59 1.18
N ALA A 59 -2.37 3.68 -0.15
CA ALA A 59 -3.25 2.92 -1.03
C ALA A 59 -2.50 1.80 -1.75
N PHE A 60 -3.13 0.63 -1.86
CA PHE A 60 -2.67 -0.48 -2.68
C PHE A 60 -3.69 -0.77 -3.78
N LEU A 61 -3.18 -0.92 -5.02
CA LEU A 61 -3.98 -1.12 -6.22
C LEU A 61 -3.45 -2.31 -7.01
N SER A 62 -4.34 -3.14 -7.55
CA SER A 62 -4.00 -4.20 -8.51
C SER A 62 -4.27 -3.71 -9.92
N CYS A 63 -3.20 -3.47 -10.70
CA CYS A 63 -3.24 -2.77 -11.99
C CYS A 63 -2.57 -3.55 -13.13
N SER A 64 -2.65 -4.88 -13.14
CA SER A 64 -1.92 -5.75 -14.08
C SER A 64 -2.16 -5.42 -15.55
N ASP A 65 -3.36 -4.96 -15.89
CA ASP A 65 -3.78 -4.70 -17.27
C ASP A 65 -3.44 -3.27 -17.74
N LEU A 66 -3.00 -2.39 -16.85
CA LEU A 66 -2.69 -1.01 -17.21
C LEU A 66 -1.31 -0.87 -17.87
N SER A 67 -1.19 0.13 -18.75
CA SER A 67 0.11 0.63 -19.23
C SER A 67 0.85 1.40 -18.13
N ASP A 68 2.12 1.71 -18.34
CA ASP A 68 2.91 2.52 -17.40
C ASP A 68 2.29 3.91 -17.23
N GLU A 69 1.96 4.57 -18.33
CA GLU A 69 1.35 5.89 -18.35
C GLU A 69 -0.02 5.91 -17.64
N ALA A 70 -0.87 4.91 -17.91
CA ALA A 70 -2.19 4.80 -17.25
C ALA A 70 -2.04 4.53 -15.74
N THR A 71 -1.03 3.75 -15.34
CA THR A 71 -0.73 3.48 -13.93
C THR A 71 -0.28 4.75 -13.21
N GLU A 72 0.61 5.53 -13.82
CA GLU A 72 1.07 6.79 -13.24
C GLU A 72 -0.06 7.81 -13.12
N GLY A 73 -0.88 7.94 -14.17
CA GLY A 73 -2.07 8.80 -14.14
C GLY A 73 -3.05 8.40 -13.04
N LEU A 74 -3.25 7.09 -12.82
CA LEU A 74 -4.10 6.58 -11.74
C LEU A 74 -3.51 6.90 -10.36
N CYS A 75 -2.22 6.69 -10.16
CA CYS A 75 -1.56 7.02 -8.89
C CYS A 75 -1.69 8.53 -8.58
N GLY A 76 -1.44 9.40 -9.56
CA GLY A 76 -1.62 10.84 -9.41
C GLY A 76 -3.07 11.20 -9.05
N LYS A 77 -4.05 10.59 -9.72
CA LYS A 77 -5.48 10.82 -9.45
C LYS A 77 -5.87 10.47 -8.01
N LEU A 78 -5.43 9.34 -7.47
CA LEU A 78 -5.75 8.97 -6.08
C LEU A 78 -5.05 9.89 -5.08
N HIS A 79 -3.81 10.29 -5.38
CA HIS A 79 -3.09 11.26 -4.56
C HIS A 79 -3.81 12.62 -4.52
N GLU A 80 -4.26 13.15 -5.66
CA GLU A 80 -5.05 14.38 -5.75
C GLU A 80 -6.36 14.30 -4.96
N LYS A 81 -6.91 13.10 -4.75
CA LYS A 81 -8.10 12.85 -3.92
C LYS A 81 -7.80 12.72 -2.42
N GLY A 82 -6.54 12.89 -2.01
CA GLY A 82 -6.14 12.97 -0.61
C GLY A 82 -5.33 11.78 -0.09
N CYS A 83 -5.10 10.73 -0.89
CA CYS A 83 -4.25 9.63 -0.47
C CYS A 83 -2.77 10.06 -0.37
N GLY A 84 -2.07 9.68 0.70
CA GLY A 84 -0.66 10.03 0.91
C GLY A 84 0.29 9.37 -0.09
N VAL A 85 0.41 8.06 -0.05
CA VAL A 85 1.27 7.25 -0.93
C VAL A 85 0.43 6.21 -1.67
N VAL A 86 0.56 6.15 -2.98
CA VAL A 86 -0.19 5.22 -3.84
C VAL A 86 0.72 4.18 -4.44
N THR A 87 0.45 2.91 -4.19
CA THR A 87 1.18 1.74 -4.68
C THR A 87 0.34 0.95 -5.65
N ALA A 88 0.78 0.85 -6.90
CA ALA A 88 0.15 0.06 -7.94
C ALA A 88 1.00 -1.19 -8.26
N THR A 89 0.50 -2.37 -7.92
CA THR A 89 1.12 -3.65 -8.27
C THR A 89 0.62 -4.13 -9.64
N ARG A 90 1.53 -4.66 -10.46
CA ARG A 90 1.23 -5.07 -11.83
C ARG A 90 1.74 -6.48 -12.19
N GLY A 91 1.79 -7.36 -11.19
CA GLY A 91 2.25 -8.74 -11.35
C GLY A 91 3.66 -8.81 -11.94
N SER A 92 3.83 -9.47 -13.08
CA SER A 92 5.13 -9.63 -13.75
C SER A 92 5.76 -8.32 -14.24
N LYS A 93 5.01 -7.22 -14.27
CA LYS A 93 5.53 -5.88 -14.60
C LYS A 93 6.08 -5.13 -13.39
N GLY A 94 5.96 -5.71 -12.17
CA GLY A 94 6.45 -5.13 -10.93
C GLY A 94 5.47 -4.19 -10.25
N ALA A 95 5.99 -3.16 -9.58
CA ALA A 95 5.20 -2.19 -8.86
C ALA A 95 5.66 -0.76 -9.16
N THR A 96 4.71 0.17 -9.14
CA THR A 96 4.94 1.62 -9.21
C THR A 96 4.37 2.26 -7.96
N VAL A 97 5.14 3.14 -7.32
CA VAL A 97 4.70 3.93 -6.15
C VAL A 97 4.80 5.40 -6.48
N TYR A 98 3.84 6.18 -6.03
CA TYR A 98 3.83 7.63 -6.09
C TYR A 98 3.62 8.22 -4.69
N ASP A 99 4.48 9.14 -4.28
CA ASP A 99 4.47 9.77 -2.95
C ASP A 99 4.00 11.24 -2.96
N GLY A 100 3.45 11.68 -4.08
CA GLY A 100 3.08 13.07 -4.32
C GLY A 100 4.17 13.92 -4.97
N HIS A 101 5.43 13.45 -4.95
CA HIS A 101 6.58 14.14 -5.50
C HIS A 101 7.33 13.31 -6.53
N HIS A 102 7.53 12.01 -6.25
CA HIS A 102 8.35 11.12 -7.06
C HIS A 102 7.64 9.80 -7.37
N PHE A 103 7.96 9.24 -8.54
CA PHE A 103 7.60 7.89 -8.90
C PHE A 103 8.76 6.94 -8.62
N TYR A 104 8.48 5.85 -7.90
CA TYR A 104 9.41 4.76 -7.64
C TYR A 104 8.92 3.53 -8.38
N ARG A 105 9.85 2.77 -8.98
CA ARG A 105 9.51 1.53 -9.70
C ARG A 105 10.40 0.41 -9.21
N GLN A 106 9.78 -0.75 -9.00
CA GLN A 106 10.45 -1.98 -8.62
C GLN A 106 10.01 -3.10 -9.56
N LEU A 107 10.98 -3.70 -10.24
CA LEU A 107 10.72 -4.94 -10.97
C LEU A 107 10.50 -6.09 -9.99
N PRO A 108 9.70 -7.11 -10.34
CA PRO A 108 9.52 -8.27 -9.49
C PRO A 108 10.82 -9.07 -9.44
N ASP A 109 11.07 -9.74 -8.32
CA ASP A 109 12.06 -10.79 -8.29
C ASP A 109 11.52 -11.97 -9.12
N TYR A 110 12.29 -12.40 -10.12
CA TYR A 110 11.84 -13.43 -11.03
C TYR A 110 11.74 -14.78 -10.32
N VAL A 111 10.55 -15.35 -10.32
CA VAL A 111 10.28 -16.71 -9.86
C VAL A 111 9.31 -17.39 -10.83
N ILE A 112 9.34 -18.72 -10.88
CA ILE A 112 8.28 -19.49 -11.55
C ILE A 112 7.22 -19.75 -10.47
N PRO A 113 6.07 -19.09 -10.50
CA PRO A 113 5.11 -19.18 -9.41
C PRO A 113 4.43 -20.55 -9.37
N VAL A 114 4.26 -21.08 -8.16
CA VAL A 114 3.39 -22.21 -7.86
C VAL A 114 1.94 -21.74 -7.71
N ASP A 115 1.76 -20.60 -7.04
CA ASP A 115 0.49 -19.94 -6.84
C ASP A 115 0.74 -18.44 -6.64
N THR A 116 -0.18 -17.59 -7.07
CA THR A 116 -0.10 -16.13 -6.90
C THR A 116 -1.07 -15.60 -5.85
N MET A 117 -1.82 -16.49 -5.20
CA MET A 117 -2.75 -16.12 -4.13
C MET A 117 -1.97 -15.51 -2.95
N GLY A 118 -2.42 -14.36 -2.44
CA GLY A 118 -1.77 -13.66 -1.34
C GLY A 118 -0.51 -12.88 -1.71
N ALA A 119 -0.07 -12.88 -2.98
CA ALA A 119 1.11 -12.13 -3.40
C ALA A 119 0.95 -10.62 -3.18
N GLY A 120 -0.24 -10.07 -3.43
CA GLY A 120 -0.58 -8.67 -3.16
C GLY A 120 -0.55 -8.34 -1.67
N ASP A 121 -1.20 -9.18 -0.86
CA ASP A 121 -1.25 -9.01 0.61
C ASP A 121 0.16 -9.08 1.22
N SER A 122 0.98 -10.04 0.74
CA SER A 122 2.38 -10.18 1.16
C SER A 122 3.23 -8.98 0.77
N PHE A 123 3.00 -8.44 -0.42
CA PHE A 123 3.66 -7.23 -0.87
C PHE A 123 3.31 -6.03 0.01
N ALA A 124 2.01 -5.79 0.24
CA ALA A 124 1.52 -4.70 1.07
C ALA A 124 2.05 -4.81 2.51
N THR A 125 1.96 -6.01 3.11
CA THR A 125 2.45 -6.26 4.47
C THR A 125 3.94 -5.98 4.58
N ALA A 126 4.77 -6.55 3.70
CA ALA A 126 6.22 -6.36 3.76
C ALA A 126 6.63 -4.90 3.53
N MET A 127 5.93 -4.18 2.63
CA MET A 127 6.16 -2.76 2.40
C MET A 127 5.86 -1.94 3.64
N LEU A 128 4.67 -2.11 4.23
CA LEU A 128 4.22 -1.35 5.39
C LEU A 128 5.10 -1.60 6.62
N VAL A 129 5.40 -2.87 6.92
CA VAL A 129 6.28 -3.23 8.03
C VAL A 129 7.67 -2.60 7.84
N THR A 130 8.25 -2.68 6.64
CA THR A 130 9.56 -2.07 6.38
C THR A 130 9.53 -0.54 6.55
N ILE A 131 8.44 0.13 6.15
CA ILE A 131 8.29 1.57 6.37
C ILE A 131 8.29 1.88 7.86
N LEU A 132 7.49 1.17 8.66
CA LEU A 132 7.42 1.39 10.11
C LEU A 132 8.75 1.13 10.80
N GLU A 133 9.42 0.02 10.48
CA GLU A 133 10.75 -0.30 11.02
C GLU A 133 11.78 0.79 10.71
N LYS A 134 11.78 1.31 9.48
CA LYS A 134 12.70 2.38 9.09
C LYS A 134 12.39 3.72 9.75
N LEU A 135 11.13 4.03 9.98
CA LEU A 135 10.74 5.22 10.74
C LEU A 135 11.13 5.10 12.22
N GLU A 136 11.03 3.91 12.81
CA GLU A 136 11.45 3.66 14.19
C GLU A 136 12.99 3.75 14.35
N GLU A 137 13.76 3.25 13.37
CA GLU A 137 15.22 3.35 13.35
C GLU A 137 15.70 4.80 13.31
N GLU A 138 14.97 5.70 12.67
CA GLU A 138 15.29 7.13 12.56
C GLU A 138 14.41 7.94 13.53
N SER A 139 14.81 8.07 14.79
CA SER A 139 14.01 8.65 15.89
C SER A 139 13.49 10.10 15.69
N GLU A 140 13.97 10.81 14.68
CA GLU A 140 13.53 12.16 14.28
C GLU A 140 12.89 12.18 12.88
N ALA A 141 12.62 11.00 12.28
CA ALA A 141 12.04 10.93 10.96
C ALA A 141 10.60 11.46 10.96
N ASN A 142 10.36 12.43 10.10
CA ASN A 142 9.02 12.88 9.79
C ASN A 142 8.58 12.27 8.45
N TRP A 143 7.57 11.41 8.47
CA TRP A 143 7.04 10.80 7.24
C TRP A 143 6.56 11.82 6.21
N GLU A 144 6.12 13.00 6.62
CA GLU A 144 5.71 14.07 5.72
C GLU A 144 6.88 14.71 4.94
N ASP A 145 8.11 14.46 5.37
CA ASP A 145 9.30 14.93 4.66
C ASP A 145 9.57 14.07 3.41
N PRO A 146 9.55 14.66 2.20
CA PRO A 146 9.84 13.93 0.96
C PRO A 146 11.23 13.28 0.94
N GLU A 147 12.22 13.85 1.64
CA GLU A 147 13.57 13.27 1.70
C GLU A 147 13.58 11.96 2.50
N ILE A 148 12.75 11.86 3.54
CA ILE A 148 12.58 10.63 4.30
C ILE A 148 11.89 9.57 3.44
N ARG A 149 10.81 9.93 2.74
CA ARG A 149 10.14 9.01 1.79
C ARG A 149 11.10 8.52 0.71
N MET A 150 11.93 9.41 0.16
CA MET A 150 12.93 9.08 -0.87
C MET A 150 13.98 8.08 -0.39
N LYS A 151 14.31 8.07 0.90
CA LYS A 151 15.23 7.08 1.50
C LYS A 151 14.52 5.74 1.77
N ILE A 152 13.32 5.78 2.31
CA ILE A 152 12.61 4.60 2.84
C ILE A 152 11.91 3.82 1.73
N LEU A 153 11.17 4.49 0.82
CA LEU A 153 10.33 3.82 -0.18
C LEU A 153 11.09 2.86 -1.11
N PRO A 154 12.29 3.15 -1.61
CA PRO A 154 13.04 2.20 -2.42
C PRO A 154 13.40 0.91 -1.67
N VAL A 155 13.73 1.04 -0.38
CA VAL A 155 14.06 -0.12 0.48
C VAL A 155 12.81 -0.95 0.73
N ALA A 156 11.70 -0.31 1.10
CA ALA A 156 10.43 -0.98 1.34
C ALA A 156 9.91 -1.71 0.09
N LEU A 157 10.00 -1.08 -1.09
CA LEU A 157 9.63 -1.68 -2.37
C LEU A 157 10.46 -2.92 -2.69
N LYS A 158 11.77 -2.87 -2.49
CA LYS A 158 12.66 -4.00 -2.73
C LYS A 158 12.33 -5.16 -1.79
N THR A 159 12.12 -4.88 -0.51
CA THR A 159 11.72 -5.89 0.48
C THR A 159 10.37 -6.51 0.13
N ALA A 160 9.40 -5.69 -0.25
CA ALA A 160 8.07 -6.13 -0.65
C ALA A 160 8.10 -7.06 -1.89
N ALA A 161 8.89 -6.70 -2.91
CA ALA A 161 9.05 -7.54 -4.11
C ALA A 161 9.67 -8.90 -3.78
N ALA A 162 10.73 -8.92 -2.96
CA ALA A 162 11.39 -10.15 -2.54
C ALA A 162 10.47 -11.05 -1.68
N PHE A 163 9.67 -10.46 -0.80
CA PHE A 163 8.74 -11.20 0.05
C PHE A 163 7.57 -11.78 -0.75
N SER A 164 6.96 -10.97 -1.63
CA SER A 164 5.89 -11.40 -2.52
C SER A 164 6.33 -12.53 -3.46
N ALA A 165 7.56 -12.47 -3.98
CA ALA A 165 8.13 -13.56 -4.79
C ALA A 165 8.23 -14.88 -4.00
N LYS A 166 8.62 -14.84 -2.73
CA LYS A 166 8.64 -16.03 -1.86
C LYS A 166 7.25 -16.61 -1.64
N THR A 167 6.23 -15.77 -1.43
CA THR A 167 4.83 -16.21 -1.31
C THR A 167 4.38 -16.95 -2.56
N CYS A 168 4.78 -16.49 -3.76
CA CYS A 168 4.45 -17.17 -5.00
C CYS A 168 5.04 -18.57 -5.17
N LEU A 169 6.02 -18.98 -4.34
CA LEU A 169 6.64 -20.32 -4.40
C LEU A 169 5.89 -21.38 -3.56
N ILE A 170 4.88 -20.98 -2.81
CA ILE A 170 4.08 -21.87 -1.98
C ILE A 170 2.64 -21.96 -2.51
N LYS A 171 1.93 -23.03 -2.17
CA LYS A 171 0.54 -23.22 -2.58
C LYS A 171 -0.39 -22.52 -1.57
N GLY A 172 -1.32 -21.72 -2.08
CA GLY A 172 -2.16 -20.86 -1.24
C GLY A 172 -1.41 -19.66 -0.70
N ALA A 173 -2.09 -18.81 0.08
CA ALA A 173 -1.52 -17.57 0.59
C ALA A 173 -0.46 -17.76 1.68
N PHE A 174 -0.48 -18.88 2.38
CA PHE A 174 0.36 -19.14 3.57
C PHE A 174 0.99 -20.54 3.62
N GLY A 175 0.84 -21.35 2.58
CA GLY A 175 1.34 -22.74 2.53
C GLY A 175 0.33 -23.79 2.97
#